data_9a91fbfd228d61691abc14d4a60cca3e
#
_entry.id   9a91fbfd228d61691abc14d4a60cca3e
#
_cell.length_a   1.000
_cell.length_b   1.000
_cell.length_c   1.000
_cell.angle_alpha   90.00
_cell.angle_beta   90.00
_cell.angle_gamma   90.00
#
_symmetry.space_group_name_H-M   'P 1'
#
loop_
_entity.id
_entity.type
_entity.pdbx_description
1 polymer ?
#
loop_
_entity_poly.entity_id
_entity_poly.type
_entity_poly.pdbx_seq_one_letter_code
_entity_poly.pdbx_strand_id
1 'polypeptide(L)'
;MMKQNRPRQTMFTPSTILRISLYSLLVFIILIAASMYAGRDNLFRFFLDPKIPFQTYQPPPAPDYTDPSSWVQAPNTDQAKDQPQVFVVTPSTYWGGEHWNTDLADEKAGDRLTRIAVPNWAGPFRKAGTVVIPKYRSASLYSFLTTRNDAKAARAFAYRDVLAAFDQFFAQSTSNGPIVLVGAEQGGLHVLGLLQDRFNDPHIRERLAVAYIIDFAVPLDLFDGALQGLSLCADAKASRCVVAYGAFNETDRKEITRFRERTMVWDQKGRLQKTQGRALACVNPVLGGATSDFAPSRLHLGGAAASGLDWAMEPAPIPQQTSTQCADGILLIEPITSNSLRKPRSLGARFKPNPFNLFYADLAKDAGQRVLALQQRFETEGRLAPPFGGTIELRESPINKTPDINP
;
A
#
# COMPACT_ATOMS: atom_id res chain seq x y z
N MET A 1 -81.49 -33.96 -18.86
CA MET A 1 -81.29 -32.68 -18.15
C MET A 1 -79.79 -32.62 -17.68
N MET A 2 -78.96 -31.99 -18.47
CA MET A 2 -77.51 -31.78 -18.09
C MET A 2 -77.39 -30.46 -17.36
N LYS A 3 -76.99 -30.48 -16.08
CA LYS A 3 -76.61 -29.28 -15.31
C LYS A 3 -75.27 -28.78 -15.74
N GLN A 4 -75.22 -27.67 -16.44
CA GLN A 4 -73.95 -26.94 -16.71
C GLN A 4 -73.41 -26.30 -15.42
N ASN A 5 -72.29 -26.80 -14.92
CA ASN A 5 -71.54 -26.17 -13.86
C ASN A 5 -70.74 -24.99 -14.44
N ARG A 6 -71.19 -23.77 -14.20
CA ARG A 6 -70.40 -22.56 -14.51
C ARG A 6 -69.30 -22.42 -13.44
N PRO A 7 -68.02 -22.19 -13.81
CA PRO A 7 -66.97 -21.93 -12.84
C PRO A 7 -67.29 -20.58 -12.16
N ARG A 8 -67.25 -20.57 -10.81
CA ARG A 8 -67.26 -19.33 -10.02
C ARG A 8 -66.06 -18.51 -10.32
N GLN A 9 -66.13 -17.40 -11.01
CA GLN A 9 -65.15 -16.36 -11.10
C GLN A 9 -65.04 -15.70 -9.72
N THR A 10 -63.96 -15.97 -9.00
CA THR A 10 -63.61 -15.27 -7.75
C THR A 10 -63.12 -13.85 -8.12
N MET A 11 -64.06 -12.88 -8.13
CA MET A 11 -63.69 -11.46 -8.23
C MET A 11 -62.98 -11.05 -6.93
N PHE A 12 -61.69 -10.78 -7.02
CA PHE A 12 -60.93 -10.16 -5.90
C PHE A 12 -61.53 -8.78 -5.63
N THR A 13 -61.78 -8.47 -4.36
CA THR A 13 -62.25 -7.14 -3.96
C THR A 13 -61.14 -6.08 -4.24
N PRO A 14 -61.48 -4.82 -4.52
CA PRO A 14 -60.51 -3.77 -4.78
C PRO A 14 -59.46 -3.62 -3.65
N SER A 15 -59.85 -3.86 -2.42
CA SER A 15 -58.95 -3.86 -1.26
C SER A 15 -57.94 -5.03 -1.26
N THR A 16 -58.34 -6.20 -1.77
CA THR A 16 -57.45 -7.36 -1.91
C THR A 16 -56.44 -7.13 -3.02
N ILE A 17 -56.86 -6.58 -4.15
CA ILE A 17 -55.95 -6.22 -5.27
C ILE A 17 -54.94 -5.19 -4.81
N LEU A 18 -55.38 -4.14 -4.09
CA LEU A 18 -54.48 -3.11 -3.58
C LEU A 18 -53.42 -3.69 -2.59
N ARG A 19 -53.85 -4.60 -1.70
CA ARG A 19 -52.89 -5.28 -0.76
C ARG A 19 -51.90 -6.16 -1.51
N ILE A 20 -52.31 -6.94 -2.49
CA ILE A 20 -51.43 -7.76 -3.33
C ILE A 20 -50.43 -6.88 -4.08
N SER A 21 -50.86 -5.77 -4.67
CA SER A 21 -50.01 -4.83 -5.36
C SER A 21 -48.98 -4.20 -4.41
N LEU A 22 -49.38 -3.84 -3.20
CA LEU A 22 -48.49 -3.28 -2.19
C LEU A 22 -47.43 -4.30 -1.73
N TYR A 23 -47.83 -5.56 -1.46
CA TYR A 23 -46.89 -6.63 -1.14
C TYR A 23 -45.95 -6.96 -2.30
N SER A 24 -46.45 -6.99 -3.53
CA SER A 24 -45.62 -7.21 -4.72
C SER A 24 -44.58 -6.10 -4.89
N LEU A 25 -44.97 -4.84 -4.67
CA LEU A 25 -44.08 -3.70 -4.72
C LEU A 25 -42.99 -3.78 -3.61
N LEU A 26 -43.41 -4.13 -2.39
CA LEU A 26 -42.49 -4.31 -1.27
C LEU A 26 -41.46 -5.42 -1.55
N VAL A 27 -41.93 -6.58 -2.03
CA VAL A 27 -41.03 -7.69 -2.42
C VAL A 27 -40.07 -7.27 -3.53
N PHE A 28 -40.55 -6.53 -4.53
CA PHE A 28 -39.73 -6.02 -5.62
C PHE A 28 -38.65 -5.06 -5.13
N ILE A 29 -39.01 -4.14 -4.21
CA ILE A 29 -38.04 -3.22 -3.57
C ILE A 29 -36.97 -3.99 -2.77
N ILE A 30 -37.41 -5.02 -2.01
CA ILE A 30 -36.49 -5.88 -1.26
C ILE A 30 -35.52 -6.62 -2.20
N LEU A 31 -36.02 -7.16 -3.30
CA LEU A 31 -35.20 -7.86 -4.29
C LEU A 31 -34.18 -6.91 -4.96
N ILE A 32 -34.58 -5.68 -5.30
CA ILE A 32 -33.69 -4.66 -5.82
C ILE A 32 -32.61 -4.33 -4.78
N ALA A 33 -32.99 -4.07 -3.53
CA ALA A 33 -32.06 -3.75 -2.45
C ALA A 33 -31.07 -4.90 -2.20
N ALA A 34 -31.56 -6.14 -2.20
CA ALA A 34 -30.72 -7.33 -2.06
C ALA A 34 -29.75 -7.49 -3.25
N SER A 35 -30.22 -7.26 -4.47
CA SER A 35 -29.39 -7.29 -5.69
C SER A 35 -28.32 -6.19 -5.67
N MET A 36 -28.68 -4.96 -5.28
CA MET A 36 -27.74 -3.86 -5.13
C MET A 36 -26.71 -4.15 -4.02
N TYR A 37 -27.12 -4.74 -2.92
CA TYR A 37 -26.22 -5.13 -1.84
C TYR A 37 -25.27 -6.25 -2.28
N ALA A 38 -25.76 -7.25 -2.99
CA ALA A 38 -24.94 -8.33 -3.54
C ALA A 38 -23.95 -7.82 -4.61
N GLY A 39 -24.41 -6.87 -5.45
CA GLY A 39 -23.62 -6.26 -6.52
C GLY A 39 -22.79 -5.03 -6.11
N ARG A 40 -22.79 -4.64 -4.84
CA ARG A 40 -22.19 -3.39 -4.35
C ARG A 40 -20.74 -3.18 -4.75
N ASP A 41 -19.94 -4.24 -4.83
CA ASP A 41 -18.54 -4.15 -5.20
C ASP A 41 -18.33 -3.90 -6.70
N ASN A 42 -19.19 -4.49 -7.54
CA ASN A 42 -19.16 -4.24 -8.97
C ASN A 42 -19.66 -2.81 -9.26
N LEU A 43 -20.66 -2.37 -8.51
CA LEU A 43 -21.15 -0.99 -8.58
C LEU A 43 -20.06 0.01 -8.16
N PHE A 44 -19.35 -0.27 -7.07
CA PHE A 44 -18.22 0.54 -6.63
C PHE A 44 -17.13 0.64 -7.70
N ARG A 45 -16.73 -0.50 -8.30
CA ARG A 45 -15.73 -0.52 -9.39
C ARG A 45 -16.20 0.24 -10.62
N PHE A 46 -17.48 0.12 -10.97
CA PHE A 46 -18.07 0.83 -12.12
C PHE A 46 -17.98 2.35 -11.98
N PHE A 47 -18.23 2.87 -10.78
CA PHE A 47 -18.11 4.32 -10.50
C PHE A 47 -16.67 4.81 -10.44
N LEU A 48 -15.71 3.93 -10.13
CA LEU A 48 -14.30 4.30 -10.06
C LEU A 48 -13.58 4.16 -11.40
N ASP A 49 -14.19 3.51 -12.40
CA ASP A 49 -13.58 3.33 -13.73
C ASP A 49 -13.51 4.67 -14.47
N PRO A 50 -12.31 5.17 -14.83
CA PRO A 50 -12.17 6.41 -15.59
C PRO A 50 -12.83 6.36 -16.97
N LYS A 51 -13.04 5.16 -17.55
CA LYS A 51 -13.67 4.91 -18.87
C LYS A 51 -12.94 5.54 -20.06
N ILE A 52 -11.80 6.13 -19.84
CA ILE A 52 -10.93 6.72 -20.85
C ILE A 52 -9.71 5.79 -21.04
N PRO A 53 -9.34 5.40 -22.26
CA PRO A 53 -8.09 4.66 -22.49
C PRO A 53 -6.89 5.47 -22.02
N PHE A 54 -5.89 4.83 -21.41
CA PHE A 54 -4.71 5.51 -20.88
C PHE A 54 -3.92 6.23 -22.00
N GLN A 55 -3.96 5.71 -23.24
CA GLN A 55 -3.26 6.30 -24.39
C GLN A 55 -3.81 7.67 -24.80
N THR A 56 -5.08 7.93 -24.54
CA THR A 56 -5.75 9.21 -24.86
C THR A 56 -5.96 10.08 -23.62
N TYR A 57 -5.54 9.56 -22.46
CA TYR A 57 -5.63 10.27 -21.20
C TYR A 57 -4.58 11.38 -21.12
N GLN A 58 -5.01 12.57 -20.75
CA GLN A 58 -4.12 13.68 -20.43
C GLN A 58 -3.83 13.67 -18.93
N PRO A 59 -2.63 13.26 -18.52
CA PRO A 59 -2.29 13.20 -17.10
C PRO A 59 -2.14 14.61 -16.52
N PRO A 60 -2.37 14.78 -15.22
CA PRO A 60 -2.10 16.04 -14.53
C PRO A 60 -0.63 16.48 -14.67
N PRO A 61 -0.32 17.76 -14.43
CA PRO A 61 1.06 18.26 -14.46
C PRO A 61 2.00 17.48 -13.55
N ALA A 62 3.24 17.28 -13.98
CA ALA A 62 4.26 16.60 -13.18
C ALA A 62 4.66 17.48 -11.98
N PRO A 63 4.87 16.89 -10.79
CA PRO A 63 5.46 17.61 -9.67
C PRO A 63 6.91 18.01 -9.99
N ASP A 64 7.29 19.19 -9.57
CA ASP A 64 8.68 19.64 -9.56
C ASP A 64 9.26 19.39 -8.16
N TYR A 65 10.12 18.39 -8.03
CA TYR A 65 10.69 18.02 -6.74
C TYR A 65 11.83 18.95 -6.28
N THR A 66 12.18 19.98 -7.03
CA THR A 66 12.99 21.08 -6.53
C THR A 66 12.16 22.07 -5.70
N ASP A 67 10.83 22.09 -5.91
CA ASP A 67 9.88 22.89 -5.15
C ASP A 67 9.43 22.12 -3.86
N PRO A 68 9.61 22.72 -2.67
CA PRO A 68 9.11 22.15 -1.42
C PRO A 68 7.60 21.83 -1.42
N SER A 69 6.79 22.53 -2.21
CA SER A 69 5.35 22.29 -2.34
C SER A 69 5.01 20.90 -2.93
N SER A 70 5.95 20.29 -3.65
CA SER A 70 5.82 18.92 -4.19
C SER A 70 6.01 17.82 -3.14
N TRP A 71 6.22 18.18 -1.89
CA TRP A 71 6.40 17.29 -0.78
C TRP A 71 5.33 17.48 0.30
N VAL A 72 5.05 16.43 1.07
CA VAL A 72 4.34 16.54 2.35
C VAL A 72 5.34 16.84 3.46
N GLN A 73 6.51 16.16 3.39
CA GLN A 73 7.68 16.42 4.20
C GLN A 73 8.87 16.52 3.24
N ALA A 74 9.38 17.72 3.02
CA ALA A 74 10.49 17.96 2.11
C ALA A 74 11.82 17.46 2.70
N PRO A 75 12.80 17.11 1.85
CA PRO A 75 14.16 16.86 2.30
C PRO A 75 14.71 18.06 3.07
N ASN A 76 15.38 17.80 4.19
CA ASN A 76 16.15 18.82 4.89
C ASN A 76 17.57 18.84 4.32
N THR A 77 18.02 19.96 3.80
CA THR A 77 19.35 20.14 3.23
C THR A 77 20.43 20.46 4.27
N ASP A 78 20.02 20.80 5.49
CA ASP A 78 20.92 21.09 6.61
C ASP A 78 20.87 19.96 7.63
N GLN A 79 21.46 18.82 7.27
CA GLN A 79 21.51 17.61 8.09
C GLN A 79 22.92 17.24 8.48
N ALA A 80 23.06 16.60 9.67
CA ALA A 80 24.32 15.97 10.05
C ALA A 80 24.69 14.85 9.04
N LYS A 81 26.00 14.68 8.79
CA LYS A 81 26.51 13.74 7.77
C LYS A 81 26.10 12.29 8.00
N ASP A 82 25.82 11.89 9.23
CA ASP A 82 25.44 10.55 9.66
C ASP A 82 23.95 10.41 10.03
N GLN A 83 23.16 11.48 9.83
CA GLN A 83 21.74 11.52 10.17
C GLN A 83 20.96 10.46 9.41
N PRO A 84 20.26 9.54 10.09
CA PRO A 84 19.36 8.58 9.43
C PRO A 84 18.22 9.29 8.69
N GLN A 85 17.83 8.73 7.55
CA GLN A 85 16.79 9.26 6.69
C GLN A 85 15.73 8.22 6.42
N VAL A 86 14.47 8.65 6.33
CA VAL A 86 13.32 7.78 6.05
C VAL A 86 12.59 8.31 4.82
N PHE A 87 12.59 7.56 3.74
CA PHE A 87 11.83 7.90 2.53
C PHE A 87 10.53 7.09 2.51
N VAL A 88 9.38 7.79 2.54
CA VAL A 88 8.06 7.15 2.65
C VAL A 88 7.25 7.36 1.40
N VAL A 89 6.79 6.26 0.78
CA VAL A 89 5.84 6.26 -0.31
C VAL A 89 4.47 5.81 0.22
N THR A 90 3.54 6.73 0.28
CA THR A 90 2.21 6.50 0.85
C THR A 90 1.32 5.62 -0.06
N PRO A 91 0.27 4.98 0.47
CA PRO A 91 -0.76 4.37 -0.37
C PRO A 91 -1.50 5.42 -1.21
N SER A 92 -2.19 4.97 -2.26
CA SER A 92 -3.03 5.89 -3.03
C SER A 92 -4.18 6.43 -2.20
N THR A 93 -4.34 7.74 -2.24
CA THR A 93 -5.45 8.47 -1.61
C THR A 93 -6.49 8.94 -2.62
N TYR A 94 -6.27 8.69 -3.91
CA TYR A 94 -7.18 8.93 -5.00
C TYR A 94 -7.93 7.65 -5.40
N TRP A 95 -9.24 7.69 -5.36
CA TRP A 95 -10.01 6.46 -5.59
C TRP A 95 -10.36 6.22 -7.07
N GLY A 96 -10.38 7.25 -7.89
CA GLY A 96 -10.70 7.17 -9.32
C GLY A 96 -12.03 7.84 -9.65
N GLY A 97 -12.58 7.53 -10.81
CA GLY A 97 -13.82 8.07 -11.37
C GLY A 97 -13.57 8.89 -12.62
N GLU A 98 -12.71 9.88 -12.59
CA GLU A 98 -12.44 10.76 -13.73
C GLU A 98 -11.06 10.50 -14.35
N HIS A 99 -10.05 10.26 -13.53
CA HIS A 99 -8.66 10.16 -13.95
C HIS A 99 -8.03 8.82 -13.56
N TRP A 100 -7.01 8.40 -14.31
CA TRP A 100 -6.19 7.25 -13.96
C TRP A 100 -5.21 7.54 -12.82
N ASN A 101 -4.75 8.78 -12.74
CA ASN A 101 -3.76 9.23 -11.75
C ASN A 101 -4.28 10.46 -11.00
N THR A 102 -3.85 10.62 -9.76
CA THR A 102 -4.19 11.74 -8.88
C THR A 102 -3.77 13.06 -9.51
N ASP A 103 -4.66 14.03 -9.56
CA ASP A 103 -4.28 15.42 -9.66
C ASP A 103 -3.82 15.88 -8.26
N LEU A 104 -2.63 16.48 -8.17
CA LEU A 104 -2.09 16.98 -6.90
C LEU A 104 -2.89 18.17 -6.35
N ALA A 105 -3.73 18.80 -7.18
CA ALA A 105 -4.70 19.82 -6.79
C ALA A 105 -6.03 19.25 -6.27
N ASP A 106 -6.24 17.90 -6.31
CA ASP A 106 -7.44 17.27 -5.73
C ASP A 106 -7.41 17.40 -4.20
N GLU A 107 -8.19 18.34 -3.68
CA GLU A 107 -8.29 18.61 -2.24
C GLU A 107 -8.69 17.38 -1.43
N LYS A 108 -9.62 16.54 -1.95
CA LYS A 108 -10.07 15.33 -1.23
C LYS A 108 -8.98 14.27 -1.16
N ALA A 109 -8.18 14.12 -2.21
CA ALA A 109 -7.03 13.23 -2.19
C ALA A 109 -5.93 13.79 -1.28
N GLY A 110 -5.69 15.10 -1.32
CA GLY A 110 -4.77 15.82 -0.45
C GLY A 110 -5.13 15.69 1.04
N ASP A 111 -6.40 15.89 1.39
CA ASP A 111 -6.90 15.69 2.76
C ASP A 111 -6.69 14.25 3.26
N ARG A 112 -7.00 13.26 2.42
CA ARG A 112 -6.76 11.86 2.78
C ARG A 112 -5.27 11.56 2.91
N LEU A 113 -4.43 12.16 2.09
CA LEU A 113 -2.98 12.03 2.19
C LEU A 113 -2.47 12.55 3.54
N THR A 114 -2.78 13.79 3.85
CA THR A 114 -2.23 14.47 5.03
C THR A 114 -2.88 14.02 6.33
N ARG A 115 -4.19 13.77 6.36
CA ARG A 115 -4.94 13.46 7.57
C ARG A 115 -5.13 11.96 7.83
N ILE A 116 -4.94 11.10 6.84
CA ILE A 116 -5.12 9.65 7.01
C ILE A 116 -3.84 8.88 6.68
N ALA A 117 -3.32 9.01 5.46
CA ALA A 117 -2.22 8.18 5.02
C ALA A 117 -0.92 8.49 5.78
N VAL A 118 -0.53 9.75 5.83
CA VAL A 118 0.73 10.17 6.46
C VAL A 118 0.78 9.81 7.96
N PRO A 119 -0.21 10.16 8.81
CA PRO A 119 -0.15 9.83 10.22
C PRO A 119 -0.07 8.32 10.51
N ASN A 120 -0.77 7.51 9.70
CA ASN A 120 -0.82 6.05 9.93
C ASN A 120 0.37 5.30 9.32
N TRP A 121 0.92 5.74 8.18
CA TRP A 121 1.91 4.97 7.43
C TRP A 121 3.32 5.56 7.47
N ALA A 122 3.48 6.87 7.70
CA ALA A 122 4.76 7.50 7.95
C ALA A 122 5.03 7.73 9.45
N GLY A 123 3.98 7.94 10.22
CA GLY A 123 4.05 8.20 11.66
C GLY A 123 4.89 7.22 12.47
N PRO A 124 4.82 5.89 12.27
CA PRO A 124 5.66 4.92 12.97
C PRO A 124 7.17 5.18 12.85
N PHE A 125 7.58 5.76 11.73
CA PHE A 125 9.00 5.88 11.37
C PHE A 125 9.63 7.22 11.77
N ARG A 126 8.88 8.14 12.39
CA ARG A 126 9.36 9.49 12.74
C ARG A 126 10.61 9.50 13.64
N LYS A 127 10.76 8.50 14.50
CA LYS A 127 11.91 8.40 15.41
C LYS A 127 13.10 7.64 14.80
N ALA A 128 12.92 7.04 13.63
CA ALA A 128 13.98 6.30 12.96
C ALA A 128 14.94 7.21 12.16
N GLY A 129 14.54 8.44 11.86
CA GLY A 129 15.33 9.42 11.12
C GLY A 129 14.52 10.60 10.61
N THR A 130 15.13 11.45 9.81
CA THR A 130 14.45 12.55 9.13
C THR A 130 13.53 11.98 8.05
N VAL A 131 12.23 12.20 8.19
CA VAL A 131 11.21 11.65 7.29
C VAL A 131 11.01 12.56 6.09
N VAL A 132 11.03 11.98 4.91
CA VAL A 132 10.77 12.62 3.61
C VAL A 132 9.59 11.93 2.95
N ILE A 133 8.60 12.71 2.48
CA ILE A 133 7.35 12.18 1.92
C ILE A 133 7.00 12.96 0.65
N PRO A 134 7.18 12.38 -0.55
CA PRO A 134 6.78 13.04 -1.78
C PRO A 134 5.27 13.03 -1.98
N LYS A 135 4.75 14.09 -2.57
CA LYS A 135 3.47 14.04 -3.29
C LYS A 135 3.73 13.47 -4.67
N TYR A 136 2.96 12.51 -5.10
CA TYR A 136 3.11 11.92 -6.43
C TYR A 136 1.74 11.65 -7.06
N ARG A 137 1.67 11.65 -8.38
CA ARG A 137 0.44 11.36 -9.13
C ARG A 137 0.09 9.88 -9.02
N SER A 138 -0.31 9.47 -7.80
CA SER A 138 -0.62 8.08 -7.50
C SER A 138 -1.67 7.53 -8.46
N ALA A 139 -1.50 6.27 -8.90
CA ALA A 139 -2.53 5.60 -9.68
C ALA A 139 -3.79 5.40 -8.84
N SER A 140 -4.95 5.58 -9.45
CA SER A 140 -6.23 5.46 -8.76
C SER A 140 -6.39 4.11 -8.09
N LEU A 141 -7.18 4.05 -7.01
CA LEU A 141 -7.56 2.78 -6.38
C LEU A 141 -8.16 1.79 -7.41
N TYR A 142 -8.90 2.30 -8.40
CA TYR A 142 -9.43 1.47 -9.48
C TYR A 142 -8.35 0.69 -10.21
N SER A 143 -7.16 1.26 -10.41
CA SER A 143 -6.05 0.60 -11.10
C SER A 143 -5.62 -0.71 -10.42
N PHE A 144 -5.86 -0.88 -9.11
CA PHE A 144 -5.59 -2.10 -8.34
C PHE A 144 -6.78 -3.07 -8.32
N LEU A 145 -7.95 -2.65 -8.82
CA LEU A 145 -9.14 -3.49 -8.90
C LEU A 145 -9.34 -4.14 -10.28
N THR A 146 -8.50 -3.77 -11.25
CA THR A 146 -8.53 -4.28 -12.63
C THR A 146 -7.15 -4.74 -13.10
N THR A 147 -7.12 -5.61 -14.10
CA THR A 147 -5.88 -6.10 -14.73
C THR A 147 -5.66 -5.52 -16.12
N ARG A 148 -6.44 -4.52 -16.53
CA ARG A 148 -6.33 -3.83 -17.83
C ARG A 148 -4.94 -3.23 -18.02
N ASN A 149 -4.48 -3.12 -19.27
CA ASN A 149 -3.20 -2.50 -19.58
C ASN A 149 -3.16 -1.01 -19.18
N ASP A 150 -4.30 -0.30 -19.30
CA ASP A 150 -4.43 1.08 -18.79
C ASP A 150 -4.04 1.20 -17.31
N ALA A 151 -4.47 0.26 -16.48
CA ALA A 151 -4.14 0.25 -15.06
C ALA A 151 -2.66 -0.04 -14.80
N LYS A 152 -2.03 -0.86 -15.65
CA LYS A 152 -0.58 -1.08 -15.58
C LYS A 152 0.17 0.19 -15.97
N ALA A 153 -0.27 0.85 -17.04
CA ALA A 153 0.30 2.11 -17.49
C ALA A 153 0.17 3.22 -16.44
N ALA A 154 -1.00 3.34 -15.77
CA ALA A 154 -1.21 4.29 -14.69
C ALA A 154 -0.24 4.06 -13.50
N ARG A 155 0.01 2.79 -13.13
CA ARG A 155 0.96 2.46 -12.05
C ARG A 155 2.42 2.73 -12.46
N ALA A 156 2.78 2.42 -13.71
CA ALA A 156 4.10 2.76 -14.24
C ALA A 156 4.31 4.27 -14.31
N PHE A 157 3.26 5.02 -14.68
CA PHE A 157 3.29 6.46 -14.68
C PHE A 157 3.50 7.05 -13.27
N ALA A 158 2.79 6.53 -12.27
CA ALA A 158 2.97 6.96 -10.88
C ALA A 158 4.39 6.64 -10.34
N TYR A 159 4.96 5.53 -10.75
CA TYR A 159 6.32 5.15 -10.35
C TYR A 159 7.38 6.16 -10.83
N ARG A 160 7.20 6.77 -12.02
CA ARG A 160 8.14 7.79 -12.53
C ARG A 160 8.27 8.98 -11.59
N ASP A 161 7.16 9.41 -11.00
CA ASP A 161 7.18 10.50 -10.01
C ASP A 161 7.93 10.07 -8.76
N VAL A 162 7.67 8.86 -8.25
CA VAL A 162 8.37 8.35 -7.06
C VAL A 162 9.86 8.19 -7.28
N LEU A 163 10.26 7.74 -8.47
CA LEU A 163 11.67 7.62 -8.86
C LEU A 163 12.35 9.00 -8.92
N ALA A 164 11.70 9.97 -9.59
CA ALA A 164 12.20 11.34 -9.68
C ALA A 164 12.31 12.00 -8.29
N ALA A 165 11.33 11.76 -7.42
CA ALA A 165 11.36 12.22 -6.04
C ALA A 165 12.53 11.60 -5.25
N PHE A 166 12.75 10.30 -5.40
CA PHE A 166 13.87 9.63 -4.75
C PHE A 166 15.21 10.15 -5.24
N ASP A 167 15.37 10.32 -6.55
CA ASP A 167 16.59 10.85 -7.17
C ASP A 167 16.89 12.26 -6.66
N GLN A 168 15.87 13.13 -6.59
CA GLN A 168 16.01 14.48 -6.04
C GLN A 168 16.33 14.47 -4.55
N PHE A 169 15.64 13.64 -3.75
CA PHE A 169 15.95 13.43 -2.34
C PHE A 169 17.41 13.00 -2.15
N PHE A 170 17.86 12.03 -2.92
CA PHE A 170 19.22 11.50 -2.82
C PHE A 170 20.27 12.53 -3.24
N ALA A 171 20.01 13.30 -4.31
CA ALA A 171 20.89 14.35 -4.80
C ALA A 171 21.02 15.54 -3.84
N GLN A 172 19.96 15.90 -3.13
CA GLN A 172 19.94 17.00 -2.16
C GLN A 172 20.45 16.58 -0.77
N SER A 173 20.56 15.27 -0.50
CA SER A 173 20.95 14.79 0.81
C SER A 173 22.44 15.08 1.10
N THR A 174 22.69 15.79 2.19
CA THR A 174 24.04 15.96 2.75
C THR A 174 24.43 14.83 3.69
N SER A 175 23.47 13.96 4.04
CA SER A 175 23.71 12.82 4.92
C SER A 175 24.18 11.60 4.16
N ASN A 176 25.15 10.89 4.74
CA ASN A 176 25.59 9.55 4.34
C ASN A 176 25.08 8.47 5.31
N GLY A 177 24.24 8.82 6.26
CA GLY A 177 23.66 7.92 7.26
C GLY A 177 22.73 6.85 6.68
N PRO A 178 22.19 5.99 7.55
CA PRO A 178 21.25 4.96 7.17
C PRO A 178 20.02 5.48 6.44
N ILE A 179 19.53 4.71 5.47
CA ILE A 179 18.26 4.97 4.76
C ILE A 179 17.24 3.90 5.13
N VAL A 180 16.07 4.32 5.53
CA VAL A 180 14.87 3.48 5.69
C VAL A 180 13.93 3.78 4.52
N LEU A 181 13.51 2.76 3.78
CA LEU A 181 12.46 2.87 2.78
C LEU A 181 11.14 2.36 3.34
N VAL A 182 10.06 3.07 3.12
CA VAL A 182 8.72 2.65 3.55
C VAL A 182 7.75 2.78 2.41
N GLY A 183 7.06 1.70 2.09
CA GLY A 183 5.96 1.68 1.14
C GLY A 183 4.78 0.86 1.65
N ALA A 184 3.60 1.46 1.64
CA ALA A 184 2.36 0.77 1.99
C ALA A 184 1.44 0.65 0.78
N GLU A 185 0.86 -0.52 0.55
CA GLU A 185 -0.02 -0.83 -0.57
C GLU A 185 0.60 -0.42 -1.93
N GLN A 186 0.08 0.62 -2.62
CA GLN A 186 0.70 1.15 -3.85
C GLN A 186 2.13 1.63 -3.61
N GLY A 187 2.40 2.26 -2.47
CA GLY A 187 3.74 2.64 -2.07
C GLY A 187 4.68 1.44 -1.99
N GLY A 188 4.18 0.27 -1.58
CA GLY A 188 4.94 -0.98 -1.57
C GLY A 188 5.40 -1.41 -2.97
N LEU A 189 4.54 -1.27 -3.99
CA LEU A 189 4.93 -1.49 -5.39
C LEU A 189 6.07 -0.56 -5.82
N HIS A 190 5.99 0.71 -5.42
CA HIS A 190 6.98 1.71 -5.83
C HIS A 190 8.29 1.55 -5.08
N VAL A 191 8.27 1.24 -3.79
CA VAL A 191 9.48 0.89 -3.03
C VAL A 191 10.16 -0.34 -3.62
N LEU A 192 9.37 -1.35 -4.04
CA LEU A 192 9.93 -2.52 -4.74
C LEU A 192 10.64 -2.10 -6.04
N GLY A 193 10.08 -1.15 -6.79
CA GLY A 193 10.73 -0.56 -7.96
C GLY A 193 12.02 0.18 -7.61
N LEU A 194 12.03 1.01 -6.57
CA LEU A 194 13.22 1.70 -6.11
C LEU A 194 14.35 0.74 -5.70
N LEU A 195 14.01 -0.37 -5.04
CA LEU A 195 14.97 -1.41 -4.69
C LEU A 195 15.62 -2.03 -5.95
N GLN A 196 14.84 -2.24 -7.01
CA GLN A 196 15.33 -2.77 -8.28
C GLN A 196 16.18 -1.76 -9.05
N ASP A 197 15.79 -0.48 -9.06
CA ASP A 197 16.40 0.53 -9.93
C ASP A 197 17.58 1.27 -9.27
N ARG A 198 17.58 1.43 -7.95
CA ARG A 198 18.58 2.24 -7.23
C ARG A 198 19.43 1.44 -6.26
N PHE A 199 18.85 0.48 -5.56
CA PHE A 199 19.56 -0.31 -4.54
C PHE A 199 20.29 -1.52 -5.11
N ASN A 200 20.28 -1.72 -6.43
CA ASN A 200 21.24 -2.58 -7.12
C ASN A 200 22.68 -2.01 -7.07
N ASP A 201 22.82 -0.68 -6.94
CA ASP A 201 24.11 -0.06 -6.68
C ASP A 201 24.58 -0.42 -5.25
N PRO A 202 25.76 -1.05 -5.09
CA PRO A 202 26.29 -1.41 -3.77
C PRO A 202 26.44 -0.20 -2.84
N HIS A 203 26.84 0.97 -3.36
CA HIS A 203 27.04 2.18 -2.55
C HIS A 203 25.74 2.70 -1.95
N ILE A 204 24.65 2.64 -2.70
CA ILE A 204 23.31 3.02 -2.22
C ILE A 204 22.79 1.93 -1.28
N ARG A 205 22.96 0.65 -1.66
CA ARG A 205 22.47 -0.51 -0.89
C ARG A 205 23.14 -0.61 0.48
N GLU A 206 24.41 -0.26 0.60
CA GLU A 206 25.13 -0.28 1.88
C GLU A 206 24.52 0.65 2.92
N ARG A 207 23.85 1.70 2.50
CA ARG A 207 23.12 2.64 3.35
C ARG A 207 21.71 2.15 3.74
N LEU A 208 21.20 1.09 3.14
CA LEU A 208 19.87 0.58 3.45
C LEU A 208 19.85 -0.02 4.86
N ALA A 209 19.16 0.63 5.80
CA ALA A 209 18.87 0.00 7.09
C ALA A 209 17.81 -1.11 6.88
N VAL A 210 16.72 -0.77 6.26
CA VAL A 210 15.62 -1.67 5.99
C VAL A 210 14.67 -1.08 4.94
N ALA A 211 14.02 -1.92 4.14
CA ALA A 211 12.88 -1.55 3.31
C ALA A 211 11.61 -2.23 3.82
N TYR A 212 10.60 -1.44 4.17
CA TYR A 212 9.27 -1.91 4.55
C TYR A 212 8.35 -1.91 3.34
N ILE A 213 7.79 -3.06 3.01
CA ILE A 213 6.77 -3.26 1.96
C ILE A 213 5.52 -3.82 2.63
N ILE A 214 4.62 -2.92 3.02
CA ILE A 214 3.49 -3.21 3.89
C ILE A 214 2.22 -3.36 3.06
N ASP A 215 1.43 -4.40 3.37
CA ASP A 215 0.17 -4.74 2.69
C ASP A 215 0.33 -4.85 1.17
N PHE A 216 1.49 -5.39 0.74
CA PHE A 216 1.81 -5.65 -0.65
C PHE A 216 2.56 -6.97 -0.82
N ALA A 217 2.18 -7.77 -1.84
CA ALA A 217 2.76 -9.10 -2.07
C ALA A 217 4.13 -8.99 -2.75
N VAL A 218 5.15 -9.55 -2.14
CA VAL A 218 6.51 -9.63 -2.68
C VAL A 218 6.86 -11.09 -2.95
N PRO A 219 7.04 -11.49 -4.20
CA PRO A 219 7.49 -12.85 -4.54
C PRO A 219 8.93 -13.12 -4.12
N LEU A 220 9.18 -14.32 -3.61
CA LEU A 220 10.52 -14.74 -3.13
C LEU A 220 11.55 -14.83 -4.25
N ASP A 221 11.15 -15.24 -5.45
CA ASP A 221 12.03 -15.35 -6.61
C ASP A 221 12.61 -14.01 -7.10
N LEU A 222 12.09 -12.89 -6.63
CA LEU A 222 12.71 -11.58 -6.88
C LEU A 222 14.08 -11.45 -6.22
N PHE A 223 14.30 -12.11 -5.07
CA PHE A 223 15.58 -12.05 -4.36
C PHE A 223 16.68 -12.86 -5.06
N ASP A 224 16.32 -13.82 -5.90
CA ASP A 224 17.25 -14.55 -6.76
C ASP A 224 17.51 -13.83 -8.09
N GLY A 225 16.82 -12.73 -8.35
CA GLY A 225 16.84 -11.99 -9.62
C GLY A 225 16.92 -10.48 -9.45
N ALA A 226 15.80 -9.79 -9.60
CA ALA A 226 15.75 -8.32 -9.63
C ALA A 226 16.16 -7.63 -8.32
N LEU A 227 16.13 -8.34 -7.19
CA LEU A 227 16.58 -7.88 -5.88
C LEU A 227 17.86 -8.63 -5.42
N GLN A 228 18.67 -9.11 -6.34
CA GLN A 228 19.90 -9.81 -6.01
C GLN A 228 20.80 -8.96 -5.10
N GLY A 229 21.29 -9.54 -4.01
CA GLY A 229 22.08 -8.84 -3.00
C GLY A 229 21.26 -8.22 -1.87
N LEU A 230 19.94 -8.35 -1.90
CA LEU A 230 19.03 -8.13 -0.77
C LEU A 230 18.46 -9.45 -0.29
N SER A 231 18.00 -9.49 0.95
CA SER A 231 17.31 -10.64 1.55
C SER A 231 16.15 -10.18 2.41
N LEU A 232 15.28 -11.10 2.79
CA LEU A 232 14.33 -10.83 3.87
C LEU A 232 15.07 -10.63 5.19
N CYS A 233 14.54 -9.79 6.06
CA CYS A 233 15.08 -9.63 7.40
C CYS A 233 14.92 -10.93 8.19
N ALA A 234 16.03 -11.55 8.59
CA ALA A 234 16.02 -12.82 9.30
C ALA A 234 15.58 -12.66 10.77
N ASP A 235 15.92 -11.53 11.37
CA ASP A 235 15.61 -11.18 12.76
C ASP A 235 15.51 -9.66 12.94
N ALA A 236 15.21 -9.21 14.16
CA ALA A 236 15.02 -7.78 14.49
C ALA A 236 16.32 -6.95 14.49
N LYS A 237 17.51 -7.58 14.39
CA LYS A 237 18.81 -6.89 14.34
C LYS A 237 19.39 -6.87 12.93
N ALA A 238 18.81 -7.59 11.99
CA ALA A 238 19.25 -7.61 10.61
C ALA A 238 19.12 -6.22 9.98
N SER A 239 20.08 -5.80 9.19
CA SER A 239 20.05 -4.61 8.36
C SER A 239 20.34 -4.97 6.89
N ARG A 240 20.15 -4.03 5.96
CA ARG A 240 20.27 -4.24 4.50
C ARG A 240 19.30 -5.31 4.01
N CYS A 241 18.09 -5.31 4.54
CA CYS A 241 17.09 -6.35 4.30
C CYS A 241 15.69 -5.77 4.06
N VAL A 242 14.76 -6.63 3.70
CA VAL A 242 13.39 -6.27 3.37
C VAL A 242 12.43 -6.88 4.39
N VAL A 243 11.54 -6.08 4.94
CA VAL A 243 10.36 -6.48 5.70
C VAL A 243 9.17 -6.39 4.76
N ALA A 244 8.57 -7.53 4.44
CA ALA A 244 7.39 -7.58 3.57
C ALA A 244 6.31 -8.47 4.19
N TYR A 245 5.07 -7.99 4.21
CA TYR A 245 3.92 -8.77 4.66
C TYR A 245 2.60 -8.19 4.13
N GLY A 246 1.56 -9.04 4.09
CA GLY A 246 0.16 -8.66 3.97
C GLY A 246 -0.60 -9.35 5.09
N ALA A 247 -1.32 -8.58 5.92
CA ALA A 247 -1.99 -9.06 7.11
C ALA A 247 -3.48 -9.34 6.84
N PHE A 248 -3.92 -10.57 7.15
CA PHE A 248 -5.30 -11.03 6.93
C PHE A 248 -5.78 -11.94 8.06
N ASN A 249 -7.08 -11.89 8.35
CA ASN A 249 -7.70 -12.97 9.12
C ASN A 249 -7.79 -14.23 8.26
N GLU A 250 -7.74 -15.38 8.86
CA GLU A 250 -7.87 -16.68 8.15
C GLU A 250 -9.20 -16.78 7.38
N THR A 251 -10.23 -16.11 7.86
CA THR A 251 -11.55 -16.05 7.22
C THR A 251 -11.61 -15.17 5.97
N ASP A 252 -10.62 -14.31 5.73
CA ASP A 252 -10.57 -13.36 4.61
C ASP A 252 -10.13 -14.02 3.30
N ARG A 253 -10.67 -15.21 3.00
CA ARG A 253 -10.24 -16.07 1.87
C ARG A 253 -10.23 -15.35 0.52
N LYS A 254 -11.23 -14.51 0.25
CA LYS A 254 -11.32 -13.77 -1.03
C LYS A 254 -10.24 -12.71 -1.15
N GLU A 255 -9.92 -12.04 -0.07
CA GLU A 255 -8.88 -11.02 0.03
C GLU A 255 -7.49 -11.65 -0.09
N ILE A 256 -7.25 -12.77 0.61
CA ILE A 256 -6.03 -13.57 0.52
C ILE A 256 -5.81 -14.07 -0.92
N THR A 257 -6.83 -14.65 -1.55
CA THR A 257 -6.74 -15.11 -2.95
C THR A 257 -6.39 -13.96 -3.88
N ARG A 258 -7.03 -12.80 -3.71
CA ARG A 258 -6.72 -11.61 -4.53
C ARG A 258 -5.30 -11.11 -4.31
N PHE A 259 -4.84 -11.07 -3.06
CA PHE A 259 -3.48 -10.68 -2.71
C PHE A 259 -2.44 -11.60 -3.37
N ARG A 260 -2.65 -12.92 -3.28
CA ARG A 260 -1.75 -13.92 -3.87
C ARG A 260 -1.75 -13.95 -5.39
N GLU A 261 -2.90 -13.77 -6.03
CA GLU A 261 -3.06 -14.06 -7.46
C GLU A 261 -3.12 -12.81 -8.33
N ARG A 262 -3.57 -11.67 -7.80
CA ARG A 262 -3.85 -10.48 -8.59
C ARG A 262 -2.92 -9.31 -8.33
N THR A 263 -2.11 -9.37 -7.31
CA THR A 263 -1.04 -8.38 -7.13
C THR A 263 -0.11 -8.43 -8.33
N MET A 264 0.37 -7.29 -8.76
CA MET A 264 1.31 -7.18 -9.86
C MET A 264 2.59 -6.53 -9.33
N VAL A 265 3.72 -7.14 -9.67
CA VAL A 265 5.07 -6.68 -9.33
C VAL A 265 5.89 -6.45 -10.58
N TRP A 266 6.94 -5.66 -10.48
CA TRP A 266 7.86 -5.44 -11.58
C TRP A 266 8.69 -6.69 -11.87
N ASP A 267 8.80 -7.08 -13.15
CA ASP A 267 9.79 -8.05 -13.61
C ASP A 267 11.13 -7.33 -13.91
N GLN A 268 12.16 -8.08 -14.21
CA GLN A 268 13.49 -7.55 -14.56
C GLN A 268 13.50 -6.63 -15.80
N LYS A 269 12.45 -6.66 -16.60
CA LYS A 269 12.29 -5.81 -17.81
C LYS A 269 11.40 -4.57 -17.51
N GLY A 270 11.06 -4.31 -16.24
CA GLY A 270 10.23 -3.20 -15.85
C GLY A 270 8.75 -3.36 -16.20
N ARG A 271 8.26 -4.58 -16.44
CA ARG A 271 6.85 -4.84 -16.76
C ARG A 271 6.11 -5.39 -15.55
N LEU A 272 4.85 -5.02 -15.40
CA LEU A 272 4.00 -5.53 -14.32
C LEU A 272 3.49 -6.94 -14.63
N GLN A 273 3.89 -7.91 -13.81
CA GLN A 273 3.50 -9.32 -13.88
C GLN A 273 2.73 -9.73 -12.63
N LYS A 274 1.74 -10.62 -12.80
CA LYS A 274 0.97 -11.15 -11.67
C LYS A 274 1.84 -12.02 -10.76
N THR A 275 1.49 -12.02 -9.49
CA THR A 275 2.12 -12.88 -8.46
C THR A 275 1.55 -14.30 -8.42
N GLN A 276 0.54 -14.59 -9.22
CA GLN A 276 -0.14 -15.89 -9.27
C GLN A 276 0.84 -17.06 -9.43
N GLY A 277 0.74 -18.03 -8.52
CA GLY A 277 1.58 -19.24 -8.52
C GLY A 277 3.00 -19.05 -7.97
N ARG A 278 3.36 -17.83 -7.53
CA ARG A 278 4.66 -17.52 -6.95
C ARG A 278 4.60 -17.60 -5.43
N ALA A 279 5.66 -18.14 -4.81
CA ALA A 279 5.82 -18.10 -3.37
C ALA A 279 6.05 -16.65 -2.91
N LEU A 280 5.38 -16.25 -1.83
CA LEU A 280 5.41 -14.88 -1.32
C LEU A 280 6.24 -14.76 -0.05
N ALA A 281 6.87 -13.62 0.12
CA ALA A 281 7.58 -13.22 1.33
C ALA A 281 6.60 -12.92 2.46
N CYS A 282 6.97 -13.32 3.69
CA CYS A 282 6.32 -12.89 4.91
C CYS A 282 7.36 -12.69 6.01
N VAL A 283 7.46 -11.48 6.52
CA VAL A 283 8.24 -11.13 7.71
C VAL A 283 7.26 -10.72 8.80
N ASN A 284 7.32 -11.40 9.93
CA ASN A 284 6.42 -11.12 11.06
C ASN A 284 6.84 -9.80 11.74
N PRO A 285 6.03 -8.71 11.69
CA PRO A 285 6.40 -7.41 12.26
C PRO A 285 6.49 -7.42 13.79
N VAL A 286 5.83 -8.37 14.48
CA VAL A 286 5.91 -8.51 15.94
C VAL A 286 7.20 -9.19 16.36
N LEU A 287 7.68 -10.17 15.58
CA LEU A 287 8.93 -10.90 15.84
C LEU A 287 10.15 -10.25 15.16
N GLY A 288 9.93 -9.37 14.19
CA GLY A 288 10.99 -8.69 13.44
C GLY A 288 11.76 -9.59 12.47
N GLY A 289 11.24 -10.77 12.11
CA GLY A 289 11.96 -11.73 11.28
C GLY A 289 11.09 -12.58 10.35
N ALA A 290 11.74 -13.12 9.31
CA ALA A 290 11.15 -14.09 8.38
C ALA A 290 11.08 -15.48 9.04
N THR A 291 10.08 -15.69 9.88
CA THR A 291 9.85 -16.93 10.62
C THR A 291 8.39 -17.34 10.53
N SER A 292 8.14 -18.65 10.62
CA SER A 292 6.79 -19.23 10.77
C SER A 292 6.34 -19.34 12.22
N ASP A 293 7.14 -18.86 13.18
CA ASP A 293 6.81 -18.91 14.59
C ASP A 293 5.54 -18.10 14.90
N PHE A 294 4.77 -18.63 15.84
CA PHE A 294 3.58 -17.94 16.35
C PHE A 294 3.97 -16.89 17.37
N ALA A 295 3.54 -15.64 17.13
CA ALA A 295 3.66 -14.54 18.08
C ALA A 295 2.34 -14.33 18.80
N PRO A 296 2.24 -14.67 20.09
CA PRO A 296 1.03 -14.43 20.87
C PRO A 296 0.77 -12.93 21.06
N SER A 297 -0.50 -12.54 21.21
CA SER A 297 -0.95 -11.15 21.30
C SER A 297 -0.22 -10.33 22.38
N ARG A 298 0.25 -10.95 23.46
CA ARG A 298 1.05 -10.29 24.50
C ARG A 298 2.37 -9.66 23.98
N LEU A 299 2.87 -10.09 22.82
CA LEU A 299 4.08 -9.54 22.20
C LEU A 299 3.76 -8.35 21.27
N HIS A 300 2.52 -8.19 20.83
CA HIS A 300 2.09 -7.10 19.96
C HIS A 300 2.10 -5.77 20.74
N LEU A 301 2.96 -4.85 20.35
CA LEU A 301 3.19 -3.59 21.06
C LEU A 301 2.05 -2.61 20.87
N GLY A 302 1.35 -2.68 19.74
CA GLY A 302 0.11 -1.96 19.57
C GLY A 302 -0.11 -1.35 18.20
N GLY A 303 -1.39 -1.39 17.79
CA GLY A 303 -1.91 -0.65 16.66
C GLY A 303 -2.38 0.75 17.07
N ALA A 304 -2.42 1.65 16.09
CA ALA A 304 -2.91 3.01 16.31
C ALA A 304 -3.77 3.49 15.13
N ALA A 305 -4.84 4.21 15.46
CA ALA A 305 -5.63 5.00 14.53
C ALA A 305 -5.20 6.47 14.66
N ALA A 306 -4.21 6.84 13.86
CA ALA A 306 -3.59 8.16 13.91
C ALA A 306 -4.28 9.19 13.00
N SER A 307 -5.39 8.81 12.35
CA SER A 307 -6.12 9.69 11.43
C SER A 307 -6.58 10.97 12.10
N GLY A 308 -6.26 12.11 11.48
CA GLY A 308 -6.60 13.44 11.97
C GLY A 308 -5.61 14.03 12.99
N LEU A 309 -4.57 13.28 13.37
CA LEU A 309 -3.50 13.82 14.20
C LEU A 309 -2.55 14.69 13.37
N ASP A 310 -2.12 15.79 13.97
CA ASP A 310 -1.05 16.61 13.41
C ASP A 310 0.27 15.83 13.39
N TRP A 311 1.15 16.16 12.44
CA TRP A 311 2.42 15.46 12.27
C TRP A 311 3.28 15.43 13.54
N ALA A 312 3.26 16.47 14.35
CA ALA A 312 4.01 16.53 15.61
C ALA A 312 3.45 15.64 16.72
N MET A 313 2.20 15.17 16.61
CA MET A 313 1.52 14.39 17.63
C MET A 313 1.76 12.89 17.45
N GLU A 314 1.88 12.15 18.57
CA GLU A 314 1.95 10.70 18.57
C GLU A 314 0.62 10.10 19.03
N PRO A 315 0.08 9.11 18.33
CA PRO A 315 -1.07 8.37 18.83
C PRO A 315 -0.66 7.50 20.02
N ALA A 316 -1.58 7.22 20.91
CA ALA A 316 -1.42 6.19 21.92
C ALA A 316 -1.71 4.81 21.30
N PRO A 317 -0.72 3.91 21.15
CA PRO A 317 -0.95 2.58 20.61
C PRO A 317 -1.82 1.75 21.56
N ILE A 318 -2.68 0.90 20.98
CA ILE A 318 -3.49 -0.06 21.72
C ILE A 318 -2.78 -1.41 21.64
N PRO A 319 -2.15 -1.89 22.73
CA PRO A 319 -1.36 -3.12 22.71
C PRO A 319 -2.23 -4.36 22.69
N GLN A 320 -1.61 -5.52 22.41
CA GLN A 320 -2.17 -6.86 22.56
C GLN A 320 -3.47 -7.10 21.76
N GLN A 321 -3.60 -6.46 20.58
CA GLN A 321 -4.82 -6.53 19.79
C GLN A 321 -4.94 -7.78 18.93
N THR A 322 -3.82 -8.42 18.60
CA THR A 322 -3.81 -9.60 17.73
C THR A 322 -2.58 -10.47 18.00
N SER A 323 -2.70 -11.77 17.77
CA SER A 323 -1.57 -12.66 17.53
C SER A 323 -1.19 -12.66 16.06
N THR A 324 0.01 -13.11 15.73
CA THR A 324 0.49 -13.16 14.35
C THR A 324 1.27 -14.42 14.04
N GLN A 325 1.13 -14.92 12.80
CA GLN A 325 1.93 -16.04 12.29
C GLN A 325 2.09 -15.91 10.77
N CYS A 326 3.31 -16.07 10.27
CA CYS A 326 3.52 -16.20 8.82
C CYS A 326 3.19 -17.63 8.38
N ALA A 327 2.24 -17.76 7.45
CA ALA A 327 1.88 -19.02 6.81
C ALA A 327 1.67 -18.80 5.30
N ASP A 328 2.34 -19.58 4.48
CA ASP A 328 2.24 -19.53 3.01
C ASP A 328 2.37 -18.11 2.42
N GLY A 329 3.29 -17.30 2.93
CA GLY A 329 3.52 -15.93 2.46
C GLY A 329 2.46 -14.91 2.88
N ILE A 330 1.62 -15.26 3.84
CA ILE A 330 0.59 -14.39 4.44
C ILE A 330 0.85 -14.24 5.94
N LEU A 331 0.73 -13.04 6.45
CA LEU A 331 0.70 -12.79 7.88
C LEU A 331 -0.74 -13.02 8.38
N LEU A 332 -0.98 -14.17 8.95
CA LEU A 332 -2.25 -14.48 9.61
C LEU A 332 -2.36 -13.70 10.92
N ILE A 333 -3.51 -13.08 11.14
CA ILE A 333 -3.85 -12.33 12.35
C ILE A 333 -5.17 -12.81 12.94
N GLU A 334 -5.30 -12.75 14.25
CA GLU A 334 -6.58 -12.96 14.93
C GLU A 334 -7.49 -11.73 14.82
N PRO A 335 -8.82 -11.91 15.01
CA PRO A 335 -9.77 -10.81 14.97
C PRO A 335 -9.44 -9.72 15.99
N ILE A 336 -9.36 -8.48 15.54
CA ILE A 336 -9.04 -7.31 16.35
C ILE A 336 -10.22 -6.99 17.27
N THR A 337 -9.95 -6.74 18.54
CA THR A 337 -10.98 -6.44 19.55
C THR A 337 -11.36 -4.97 19.58
N SER A 338 -10.40 -4.05 19.38
CA SER A 338 -10.64 -2.60 19.39
C SER A 338 -11.47 -2.12 18.22
N ASN A 339 -12.48 -1.31 18.48
CA ASN A 339 -13.27 -0.65 17.43
C ASN A 339 -12.49 0.42 16.67
N SER A 340 -11.49 1.05 17.28
CA SER A 340 -10.65 2.07 16.65
C SER A 340 -9.75 1.49 15.55
N LEU A 341 -9.46 0.19 15.61
CA LEU A 341 -8.63 -0.53 14.63
C LEU A 341 -9.47 -1.37 13.68
N ARG A 342 -10.66 -0.89 13.32
CA ARG A 342 -11.56 -1.52 12.36
C ARG A 342 -11.86 -0.61 11.19
N LYS A 343 -11.97 -1.20 10.00
CA LYS A 343 -12.41 -0.45 8.82
C LYS A 343 -13.84 0.06 9.01
N PRO A 344 -14.12 1.32 8.67
CA PRO A 344 -15.49 1.84 8.70
C PRO A 344 -16.37 1.07 7.71
N ARG A 345 -17.65 0.87 8.07
CA ARG A 345 -18.64 0.23 7.20
C ARG A 345 -19.10 1.22 6.13
N SER A 346 -18.35 1.33 5.03
CA SER A 346 -18.70 2.20 3.90
C SER A 346 -18.58 1.43 2.58
N LEU A 347 -19.20 1.97 1.53
CA LEU A 347 -19.11 1.37 0.20
C LEU A 347 -17.63 1.28 -0.23
N GLY A 348 -17.20 0.07 -0.64
CA GLY A 348 -15.83 -0.19 -1.06
C GLY A 348 -14.77 -0.13 0.05
N ALA A 349 -15.15 -0.08 1.34
CA ALA A 349 -14.21 0.02 2.47
C ALA A 349 -13.11 -1.06 2.43
N ARG A 350 -13.46 -2.28 1.98
CA ARG A 350 -12.50 -3.39 1.86
C ARG A 350 -11.39 -3.15 0.84
N PHE A 351 -11.56 -2.21 -0.09
CA PHE A 351 -10.59 -1.88 -1.13
C PHE A 351 -9.76 -0.65 -0.77
N LYS A 352 -10.22 0.17 0.16
CA LYS A 352 -9.56 1.40 0.58
C LYS A 352 -8.45 1.10 1.59
N PRO A 353 -7.39 1.91 1.61
CA PRO A 353 -6.37 1.84 2.66
C PRO A 353 -6.99 1.85 4.06
N ASN A 354 -6.32 1.16 5.00
CA ASN A 354 -6.73 1.19 6.40
C ASN A 354 -6.53 2.61 6.96
N PRO A 355 -7.53 3.18 7.67
CA PRO A 355 -7.37 4.46 8.36
C PRO A 355 -6.67 4.29 9.72
N PHE A 356 -5.92 3.22 9.89
CA PHE A 356 -5.13 2.87 11.06
C PHE A 356 -3.93 2.00 10.63
N ASN A 357 -2.93 1.90 11.49
CA ASN A 357 -1.83 0.94 11.33
C ASN A 357 -1.87 -0.05 12.50
N LEU A 358 -2.10 -1.34 12.20
CA LEU A 358 -2.24 -2.37 13.22
C LEU A 358 -0.91 -2.63 13.97
N PHE A 359 0.22 -2.44 13.31
CA PHE A 359 1.56 -2.69 13.87
C PHE A 359 2.33 -1.40 14.11
N TYR A 360 1.63 -0.30 14.46
CA TYR A 360 2.22 1.03 14.59
C TYR A 360 3.44 1.05 15.52
N ALA A 361 3.29 0.52 16.73
CA ALA A 361 4.35 0.52 17.74
C ALA A 361 5.43 -0.53 17.45
N ASP A 362 5.05 -1.67 16.86
CA ASP A 362 5.99 -2.72 16.46
C ASP A 362 6.92 -2.19 15.36
N LEU A 363 6.38 -1.54 14.32
CA LEU A 363 7.16 -0.93 13.25
C LEU A 363 8.06 0.21 13.74
N ALA A 364 7.56 1.04 14.67
CA ALA A 364 8.34 2.14 15.24
C ALA A 364 9.58 1.62 16.00
N LYS A 365 9.40 0.58 16.80
CA LYS A 365 10.50 -0.08 17.52
C LYS A 365 11.47 -0.76 16.55
N ASP A 366 10.94 -1.53 15.59
CA ASP A 366 11.74 -2.30 14.65
C ASP A 366 12.62 -1.38 13.79
N ALA A 367 12.07 -0.29 13.27
CA ALA A 367 12.83 0.67 12.45
C ALA A 367 13.98 1.32 13.22
N GLY A 368 13.73 1.75 14.45
CA GLY A 368 14.78 2.31 15.32
C GLY A 368 15.89 1.32 15.60
N GLN A 369 15.55 0.06 15.87
CA GLN A 369 16.54 -0.99 16.13
C GLN A 369 17.42 -1.28 14.91
N ARG A 370 16.84 -1.34 13.70
CA ARG A 370 17.59 -1.59 12.46
C ARG A 370 18.50 -0.44 12.06
N VAL A 371 18.05 0.79 12.28
CA VAL A 371 18.89 1.99 12.09
C VAL A 371 20.11 1.92 13.01
N LEU A 372 19.90 1.67 14.30
CA LEU A 372 20.99 1.54 15.26
C LEU A 372 21.94 0.38 14.90
N ALA A 373 21.40 -0.76 14.48
CA ALA A 373 22.21 -1.91 14.06
C ALA A 373 23.10 -1.57 12.85
N LEU A 374 22.60 -0.80 11.88
CA LEU A 374 23.41 -0.38 10.74
C LEU A 374 24.46 0.68 11.13
N GLN A 375 24.13 1.62 12.02
CA GLN A 375 25.09 2.59 12.54
C GLN A 375 26.26 1.90 13.28
N GLN A 376 25.95 0.95 14.17
CA GLN A 376 26.96 0.14 14.85
C GLN A 376 27.84 -0.65 13.87
N ARG A 377 27.23 -1.14 12.79
CA ARG A 377 27.98 -1.81 11.73
C ARG A 377 28.92 -0.88 11.00
N PHE A 378 28.50 0.36 10.71
CA PHE A 378 29.38 1.38 10.12
C PHE A 378 30.59 1.68 11.01
N GLU A 379 30.38 1.78 12.33
CA GLU A 379 31.47 1.98 13.30
C GLU A 379 32.46 0.80 13.32
N THR A 380 31.90 -0.44 13.31
CA THR A 380 32.74 -1.67 13.39
C THR A 380 33.51 -1.93 12.11
N GLU A 381 32.93 -1.60 10.94
CA GLU A 381 33.57 -1.75 9.64
C GLU A 381 34.61 -0.60 9.36
N GLY A 382 34.79 0.35 10.31
CA GLY A 382 35.63 1.53 10.12
C GLY A 382 35.09 2.49 9.06
N ARG A 383 33.84 2.29 8.69
CA ARG A 383 33.08 3.09 7.74
C ARG A 383 32.26 4.13 8.51
N LEU A 384 32.89 5.16 8.98
CA LEU A 384 32.18 6.45 8.99
C LEU A 384 31.82 6.71 7.54
N ALA A 385 30.55 6.66 7.21
CA ALA A 385 29.96 6.65 5.88
C ALA A 385 30.91 7.09 4.75
N PRO A 386 31.18 6.25 3.74
CA PRO A 386 32.22 6.56 2.74
C PRO A 386 31.93 7.95 2.16
N PRO A 387 32.94 8.82 2.04
CA PRO A 387 32.77 10.08 1.38
C PRO A 387 32.28 9.78 -0.05
N PHE A 388 31.07 10.18 -0.40
CA PHE A 388 30.61 10.14 -1.77
C PHE A 388 31.48 11.10 -2.60
N GLY A 389 32.59 10.61 -3.11
CA GLY A 389 33.52 11.35 -3.97
C GLY A 389 33.33 11.08 -5.45
N GLY A 390 32.23 10.51 -5.85
CA GLY A 390 31.91 10.24 -7.25
C GLY A 390 30.46 10.62 -7.58
N THR A 391 30.28 11.22 -8.74
CA THR A 391 28.96 11.38 -9.35
C THR A 391 28.39 9.97 -9.58
N ILE A 392 27.38 9.57 -8.82
CA ILE A 392 26.66 8.32 -9.08
C ILE A 392 25.85 8.58 -10.36
N GLU A 393 26.26 7.97 -11.47
CA GLU A 393 25.42 7.93 -12.66
C GLU A 393 24.22 7.00 -12.36
N LEU A 394 23.07 7.64 -12.11
CA LEU A 394 21.82 6.92 -11.89
C LEU A 394 21.41 6.24 -13.20
N ARG A 395 21.41 4.92 -13.18
CA ARG A 395 21.04 4.10 -14.34
C ARG A 395 19.58 4.36 -14.72
N GLU A 396 19.29 4.45 -16.04
CA GLU A 396 17.91 4.53 -16.50
C GLU A 396 17.08 3.36 -15.98
N SER A 397 15.91 3.70 -15.40
CA SER A 397 15.01 2.69 -14.88
C SER A 397 14.35 1.90 -16.02
N PRO A 398 14.38 0.56 -15.99
CA PRO A 398 13.63 -0.25 -16.93
C PRO A 398 12.11 -0.08 -16.77
N ILE A 399 11.63 0.35 -15.61
CA ILE A 399 10.21 0.64 -15.33
C ILE A 399 9.79 1.95 -16.03
N ASN A 400 10.74 2.86 -16.23
CA ASN A 400 10.50 4.16 -16.88
C ASN A 400 10.41 4.08 -18.42
N LYS A 401 10.89 3.00 -19.00
CA LYS A 401 10.74 2.80 -20.43
C LYS A 401 9.25 2.68 -20.74
N THR A 402 8.77 3.50 -21.62
CA THR A 402 7.39 3.42 -22.14
C THR A 402 7.13 1.96 -22.50
N PRO A 403 6.04 1.34 -22.03
CA PRO A 403 5.68 0.03 -22.51
C PRO A 403 5.61 0.14 -24.03
N ASP A 404 6.31 -0.74 -24.76
CA ASP A 404 6.07 -0.93 -26.18
C ASP A 404 4.59 -1.30 -26.33
N ILE A 405 3.78 -0.30 -26.59
CA ILE A 405 2.38 -0.45 -26.99
C ILE A 405 2.45 -0.70 -28.49
N ASN A 406 2.98 -1.84 -28.87
CA ASN A 406 2.73 -2.37 -30.19
C ASN A 406 1.46 -3.23 -30.14
N PRO A 407 0.58 -3.07 -31.14
CA PRO A 407 -0.79 -3.58 -31.20
C PRO A 407 -0.90 -5.11 -31.09
#